data_ad80870c16081693790e6fa9cdf795ce
#
_entry.id   ad80870c16081693790e6fa9cdf795ce
#
_cell.length_a   1.000
_cell.length_b   1.000
_cell.length_c   1.000
_cell.angle_alpha   90.00
_cell.angle_beta   90.00
_cell.angle_gamma   90.00
#
_symmetry.space_group_name_H-M   'P 1'
#
loop_
_entity.id
_entity.type
_entity.pdbx_description
1 polymer ?
#
loop_
_entity_poly.entity_id
_entity_poly.type
_entity_poly.pdbx_seq_one_letter_code
_entity_poly.pdbx_strand_id
1 'polypeptide(L)'
;MNYSMIFYIIGWILDVEAALLVPSLAVSLIYHESCALAFFITIVLCLIPGVILVRKQPKNKVFYAREGSVTVALSWIVMSIMGSIPFLLSGSITNPVDALFETVSGFTTTGASILPAVEPLQHGILFWRSFTHWIGGMGVLVFLLCLLPLTGSGYHMNLMKAESPGPSVTKLVPKVQSTAKILYGLYLFLTVLEFILLLVGRMPVFDSLCTVFGTAGTGGFGIKNDSFGSYSTYLQGVVTVFMILFGINFNVYFLFYMKKPKEALRCEEARWYLGIIATSILVITFFVRDFFDSLFLAFHHVAFQVASIITTTGFATVDFNLWPTIPKTILVLLMFIGACAGSTGGGIKVSRVVLLFRSLTKELSQNLHPNQVRKIHFEGRAVDHVVLRSVNVFMAAYILIFAISVLLIGIDNFDLVTNFTAVAATLNNIGPGLELVGPAQNFGLFSNFSKLILTFDMLAGRLELFPLLLLFYRGTWKRF
;
A
#
# COMPACT_ATOMS: atom_id res chain seq x y z
N MET A 1 4.48 -29.33 4.28
CA MET A 1 4.96 -27.94 4.27
C MET A 1 6.49 -27.90 4.40
N ASN A 2 7.18 -27.09 3.58
CA ASN A 2 8.64 -27.00 3.56
C ASN A 2 9.13 -25.88 4.51
N TYR A 3 9.16 -26.16 5.81
CA TYR A 3 9.61 -25.19 6.82
C TYR A 3 11.04 -24.68 6.62
N SER A 4 11.95 -25.57 6.17
CA SER A 4 13.35 -25.21 5.93
C SER A 4 13.48 -24.12 4.86
N MET A 5 12.63 -24.15 3.82
CA MET A 5 12.60 -23.15 2.77
C MET A 5 11.99 -21.83 3.26
N ILE A 6 10.93 -21.89 4.10
CA ILE A 6 10.31 -20.71 4.70
C ILE A 6 11.33 -19.96 5.57
N PHE A 7 12.01 -20.66 6.49
CA PHE A 7 13.03 -20.04 7.34
C PHE A 7 14.23 -19.50 6.55
N TYR A 8 14.63 -20.17 5.48
CA TYR A 8 15.69 -19.68 4.59
C TYR A 8 15.32 -18.33 3.94
N ILE A 9 14.07 -18.17 3.48
CA ILE A 9 13.59 -16.92 2.88
C ILE A 9 13.46 -15.83 3.94
N ILE A 10 12.93 -16.15 5.12
CA ILE A 10 12.84 -15.20 6.25
C ILE A 10 14.24 -14.72 6.63
N GLY A 11 15.24 -15.62 6.63
CA GLY A 11 16.63 -15.21 6.85
C GLY A 11 17.12 -14.18 5.84
N TRP A 12 16.86 -14.38 4.55
CA TRP A 12 17.20 -13.39 3.52
C TRP A 12 16.45 -12.06 3.70
N ILE A 13 15.22 -12.10 4.15
CA ILE A 13 14.43 -10.88 4.41
C ILE A 13 15.04 -10.08 5.55
N LEU A 14 15.47 -10.75 6.63
CA LEU A 14 16.16 -10.10 7.74
C LEU A 14 17.49 -9.46 7.30
N ASP A 15 18.28 -10.16 6.47
CA ASP A 15 19.52 -9.60 5.93
C ASP A 15 19.27 -8.38 5.04
N VAL A 16 18.21 -8.42 4.23
CA VAL A 16 17.78 -7.29 3.39
C VAL A 16 17.29 -6.13 4.27
N GLU A 17 16.48 -6.41 5.29
CA GLU A 17 15.99 -5.38 6.21
C GLU A 17 17.15 -4.70 6.94
N ALA A 18 18.16 -5.47 7.40
CA ALA A 18 19.37 -4.92 7.97
C ALA A 18 20.07 -3.95 7.01
N ALA A 19 20.17 -4.30 5.73
CA ALA A 19 20.73 -3.42 4.71
C ALA A 19 19.89 -2.16 4.46
N LEU A 20 18.55 -2.29 4.51
CA LEU A 20 17.62 -1.18 4.34
C LEU A 20 17.57 -0.23 5.56
N LEU A 21 18.01 -0.64 6.73
CA LEU A 21 18.17 0.22 7.91
C LEU A 21 19.43 1.11 7.83
N VAL A 22 20.43 0.73 7.01
CA VAL A 22 21.70 1.48 6.88
C VAL A 22 21.51 2.95 6.44
N PRO A 23 20.65 3.28 5.45
CA PRO A 23 20.39 4.67 5.11
C PRO A 23 19.88 5.51 6.29
N SER A 24 18.97 4.96 7.11
CA SER A 24 18.44 5.65 8.32
C SER A 24 19.52 5.85 9.36
N LEU A 25 20.41 4.87 9.54
CA LEU A 25 21.61 5.01 10.38
C LEU A 25 22.51 6.13 9.86
N ALA A 26 22.75 6.19 8.55
CA ALA A 26 23.58 7.22 7.93
C ALA A 26 22.99 8.62 8.13
N VAL A 27 21.67 8.79 7.95
CA VAL A 27 20.98 10.05 8.23
C VAL A 27 21.15 10.43 9.71
N SER A 28 20.93 9.52 10.65
CA SER A 28 21.10 9.76 12.09
C SER A 28 22.53 10.21 12.43
N LEU A 29 23.53 9.65 11.77
CA LEU A 29 24.93 10.03 11.96
C LEU A 29 25.24 11.43 11.37
N ILE A 30 24.68 11.76 10.20
CA ILE A 30 24.86 13.07 9.56
C ILE A 30 24.28 14.19 10.43
N TYR A 31 23.10 13.94 11.05
CA TYR A 31 22.45 14.91 11.94
C TYR A 31 22.93 14.81 13.40
N HIS A 32 23.91 13.93 13.72
CA HIS A 32 24.44 13.71 15.07
C HIS A 32 23.37 13.34 16.12
N GLU A 33 22.42 12.52 15.76
CA GLU A 33 21.27 12.14 16.59
C GLU A 33 21.52 10.88 17.42
N SER A 34 20.91 10.82 18.61
CA SER A 34 21.04 9.67 19.52
C SER A 34 20.39 8.38 18.99
N CYS A 35 19.41 8.49 18.08
CA CYS A 35 18.76 7.33 17.47
C CYS A 35 19.70 6.47 16.59
N ALA A 36 20.90 6.95 16.27
CA ALA A 36 21.90 6.16 15.54
C ALA A 36 22.21 4.82 16.24
N LEU A 37 22.30 4.82 17.58
CA LEU A 37 22.52 3.59 18.36
C LEU A 37 21.34 2.61 18.21
N ALA A 38 20.12 3.11 18.20
CA ALA A 38 18.92 2.28 18.01
C ALA A 38 18.92 1.56 16.66
N PHE A 39 19.27 2.29 15.56
CA PHE A 39 19.43 1.69 14.24
C PHE A 39 20.56 0.66 14.20
N PHE A 40 21.71 0.97 14.77
CA PHE A 40 22.83 0.04 14.81
C PHE A 40 22.49 -1.28 15.54
N ILE A 41 21.86 -1.19 16.71
CA ILE A 41 21.40 -2.37 17.46
C ILE A 41 20.42 -3.18 16.62
N THR A 42 19.45 -2.54 15.97
CA THR A 42 18.44 -3.22 15.16
C THR A 42 19.07 -3.92 13.94
N ILE A 43 20.03 -3.29 13.28
CA ILE A 43 20.80 -3.92 12.20
C ILE A 43 21.45 -5.22 12.68
N VAL A 44 22.11 -5.19 13.84
CA VAL A 44 22.75 -6.39 14.40
C VAL A 44 21.71 -7.46 14.76
N LEU A 45 20.56 -7.06 15.33
CA LEU A 45 19.45 -7.97 15.66
C LEU A 45 18.82 -8.62 14.40
N CYS A 46 18.84 -7.97 13.26
CA CYS A 46 18.42 -8.54 11.99
C CYS A 46 19.50 -9.44 11.37
N LEU A 47 20.76 -8.99 11.33
CA LEU A 47 21.86 -9.73 10.67
C LEU A 47 22.18 -11.06 11.37
N ILE A 48 22.20 -11.11 12.70
CA ILE A 48 22.59 -12.34 13.40
C ILE A 48 21.65 -13.50 13.06
N PRO A 49 20.32 -13.43 13.25
CA PRO A 49 19.41 -14.50 12.87
C PRO A 49 19.34 -14.68 11.35
N GLY A 50 19.41 -13.59 10.57
CA GLY A 50 19.41 -13.63 9.10
C GLY A 50 20.51 -14.54 8.57
N VAL A 51 21.77 -14.25 8.90
CA VAL A 51 22.94 -15.05 8.48
C VAL A 51 22.85 -16.50 8.99
N ILE A 52 22.39 -16.74 10.22
CA ILE A 52 22.25 -18.10 10.78
C ILE A 52 21.24 -18.91 9.94
N LEU A 53 20.09 -18.32 9.59
CA LEU A 53 19.04 -18.97 8.83
C LEU A 53 19.45 -19.21 7.37
N VAL A 54 20.15 -18.27 6.74
CA VAL A 54 20.64 -18.36 5.36
C VAL A 54 21.74 -19.40 5.20
N ARG A 55 22.62 -19.57 6.20
CA ARG A 55 23.67 -20.62 6.18
C ARG A 55 23.09 -22.04 6.11
N LYS A 56 21.88 -22.27 6.64
CA LYS A 56 21.20 -23.57 6.60
C LYS A 56 20.44 -23.74 5.29
N GLN A 57 21.16 -23.95 4.18
CA GLN A 57 20.53 -24.13 2.87
C GLN A 57 19.55 -25.32 2.89
N PRO A 58 18.31 -25.15 2.38
CA PRO A 58 17.33 -26.22 2.33
C PRO A 58 17.75 -27.30 1.31
N LYS A 59 17.73 -28.57 1.74
CA LYS A 59 18.00 -29.72 0.85
C LYS A 59 16.89 -29.88 -0.19
N ASN A 60 15.63 -29.64 0.20
CA ASN A 60 14.47 -29.68 -0.69
C ASN A 60 14.09 -28.25 -1.08
N LYS A 61 14.17 -27.93 -2.37
CA LYS A 61 13.83 -26.62 -2.95
C LYS A 61 12.42 -26.56 -3.55
N VAL A 62 11.60 -27.60 -3.35
CA VAL A 62 10.19 -27.61 -3.83
C VAL A 62 9.37 -26.64 -3.00
N PHE A 63 8.64 -25.75 -3.68
CA PHE A 63 7.91 -24.64 -3.08
C PHE A 63 6.59 -24.42 -3.83
N TYR A 64 5.49 -24.72 -3.18
CA TYR A 64 4.15 -24.60 -3.73
C TYR A 64 3.50 -23.24 -3.38
N ALA A 65 2.35 -22.97 -3.97
CA ALA A 65 1.61 -21.73 -3.73
C ALA A 65 1.22 -21.55 -2.25
N ARG A 66 0.95 -22.65 -1.53
CA ARG A 66 0.65 -22.66 -0.10
C ARG A 66 1.84 -22.13 0.73
N GLU A 67 3.01 -22.68 0.50
CA GLU A 67 4.26 -22.22 1.15
C GLU A 67 4.56 -20.76 0.78
N GLY A 68 4.28 -20.36 -0.46
CA GLY A 68 4.42 -18.99 -0.93
C GLY A 68 3.59 -18.00 -0.11
N SER A 69 2.28 -18.27 0.02
CA SER A 69 1.38 -17.41 0.79
C SER A 69 1.77 -17.31 2.26
N VAL A 70 2.12 -18.44 2.90
CA VAL A 70 2.57 -18.46 4.30
C VAL A 70 3.88 -17.67 4.48
N THR A 71 4.83 -17.84 3.56
CA THR A 71 6.12 -17.13 3.61
C THR A 71 5.91 -15.63 3.47
N VAL A 72 5.07 -15.19 2.51
CA VAL A 72 4.74 -13.78 2.33
C VAL A 72 4.18 -13.19 3.63
N ALA A 73 3.15 -13.79 4.20
CA ALA A 73 2.51 -13.26 5.40
C ALA A 73 3.47 -13.24 6.61
N LEU A 74 4.24 -14.30 6.84
CA LEU A 74 5.24 -14.33 7.91
C LEU A 74 6.34 -13.30 7.70
N SER A 75 6.77 -13.07 6.47
CA SER A 75 7.79 -12.08 6.13
C SER A 75 7.35 -10.66 6.48
N TRP A 76 6.13 -10.30 6.15
CA TRP A 76 5.57 -8.99 6.50
C TRP A 76 5.44 -8.80 8.03
N ILE A 77 5.03 -9.84 8.75
CA ILE A 77 4.95 -9.82 10.22
C ILE A 77 6.34 -9.65 10.83
N VAL A 78 7.32 -10.47 10.41
CA VAL A 78 8.69 -10.43 10.96
C VAL A 78 9.35 -9.09 10.69
N MET A 79 9.25 -8.59 9.45
CA MET A 79 9.75 -7.27 9.09
C MET A 79 9.12 -6.15 9.93
N SER A 80 7.81 -6.19 10.12
CA SER A 80 7.13 -5.17 10.92
C SER A 80 7.58 -5.19 12.38
N ILE A 81 7.82 -6.37 12.95
CA ILE A 81 8.36 -6.51 14.31
C ILE A 81 9.78 -5.96 14.39
N MET A 82 10.67 -6.32 13.47
CA MET A 82 12.06 -5.84 13.50
C MET A 82 12.14 -4.34 13.20
N GLY A 83 11.37 -3.85 12.21
CA GLY A 83 11.31 -2.44 11.85
C GLY A 83 10.69 -1.55 12.94
N SER A 84 9.98 -2.10 13.93
CA SER A 84 9.45 -1.35 15.09
C SER A 84 10.51 -1.09 16.17
N ILE A 85 11.58 -1.87 16.22
CA ILE A 85 12.61 -1.78 17.25
C ILE A 85 13.29 -0.39 17.30
N PRO A 86 13.63 0.27 16.18
CA PRO A 86 14.21 1.61 16.21
C PRO A 86 13.32 2.63 16.93
N PHE A 87 11.99 2.58 16.77
CA PHE A 87 11.05 3.49 17.44
C PHE A 87 11.07 3.28 18.96
N LEU A 88 11.15 2.02 19.42
CA LEU A 88 11.20 1.66 20.83
C LEU A 88 12.53 2.07 21.47
N LEU A 89 13.65 1.70 20.85
CA LEU A 89 14.99 1.93 21.39
C LEU A 89 15.38 3.43 21.38
N SER A 90 14.88 4.20 20.43
CA SER A 90 15.09 5.67 20.39
C SER A 90 14.21 6.41 21.41
N GLY A 91 13.20 5.75 22.00
CA GLY A 91 12.22 6.38 22.87
C GLY A 91 11.19 7.25 22.14
N SER A 92 11.19 7.27 20.79
CA SER A 92 10.23 8.03 19.99
C SER A 92 8.79 7.52 20.16
N ILE A 93 8.64 6.21 20.35
CA ILE A 93 7.38 5.55 20.68
C ILE A 93 7.69 4.56 21.81
N THR A 94 7.06 4.73 22.96
CA THR A 94 7.35 3.91 24.15
C THR A 94 6.48 2.65 24.26
N ASN A 95 5.28 2.68 23.68
CA ASN A 95 4.36 1.54 23.69
C ASN A 95 4.68 0.58 22.54
N PRO A 96 4.97 -0.72 22.79
CA PRO A 96 5.24 -1.69 21.74
C PRO A 96 4.11 -1.87 20.71
N VAL A 97 2.85 -1.78 21.14
CA VAL A 97 1.68 -1.87 20.23
C VAL A 97 1.65 -0.68 19.29
N ASP A 98 1.92 0.52 19.79
CA ASP A 98 1.98 1.74 19.00
C ASP A 98 3.16 1.71 18.02
N ALA A 99 4.33 1.25 18.45
CA ALA A 99 5.49 1.09 17.56
C ALA A 99 5.23 0.08 16.45
N LEU A 100 4.55 -1.04 16.76
CA LEU A 100 4.15 -2.04 15.77
C LEU A 100 3.11 -1.46 14.80
N PHE A 101 2.10 -0.74 15.30
CA PHE A 101 1.08 -0.07 14.48
C PHE A 101 1.72 0.89 13.48
N GLU A 102 2.58 1.80 13.95
CA GLU A 102 3.27 2.78 13.09
C GLU A 102 4.14 2.11 12.03
N THR A 103 4.85 1.04 12.41
CA THR A 103 5.72 0.29 11.49
C THR A 103 4.93 -0.50 10.46
N VAL A 104 3.86 -1.19 10.89
CA VAL A 104 2.96 -1.89 9.95
C VAL A 104 2.32 -0.89 9.01
N SER A 105 1.85 0.26 9.51
CA SER A 105 1.32 1.35 8.68
C SER A 105 2.36 1.83 7.67
N GLY A 106 3.63 1.91 8.08
CA GLY A 106 4.74 2.23 7.19
C GLY A 106 4.92 1.22 6.07
N PHE A 107 5.17 -0.04 6.40
CA PHE A 107 5.43 -1.09 5.41
C PHE A 107 4.21 -1.42 4.55
N THR A 108 3.00 -1.43 5.10
CA THR A 108 1.77 -1.66 4.33
C THR A 108 1.34 -0.44 3.52
N THR A 109 2.12 0.65 3.59
CA THR A 109 1.85 1.90 2.89
C THR A 109 0.46 2.48 3.22
N THR A 110 0.04 2.35 4.48
CA THR A 110 -1.26 2.82 4.95
C THR A 110 -1.21 4.31 5.31
N GLY A 111 -0.18 4.76 6.01
CA GLY A 111 -0.05 6.16 6.44
C GLY A 111 -0.90 6.55 7.66
N ALA A 112 -1.62 5.61 8.27
CA ALA A 112 -2.26 5.82 9.56
C ALA A 112 -1.19 5.98 10.65
N SER A 113 -1.23 7.05 11.42
CA SER A 113 -0.23 7.35 12.45
C SER A 113 -0.86 7.40 13.84
N ILE A 114 -0.11 6.93 14.84
CA ILE A 114 -0.46 7.09 16.25
C ILE A 114 0.18 8.36 16.85
N LEU A 115 1.07 9.01 16.10
CA LEU A 115 1.85 10.14 16.60
C LEU A 115 1.00 11.40 16.62
N PRO A 116 0.93 12.13 17.74
CA PRO A 116 0.19 13.40 17.81
C PRO A 116 0.94 14.53 17.10
N ALA A 117 2.28 14.46 17.04
CA ALA A 117 3.13 15.41 16.35
C ALA A 117 4.37 14.70 15.78
N VAL A 118 4.74 15.03 14.56
CA VAL A 118 5.86 14.39 13.85
C VAL A 118 7.09 15.31 13.79
N GLU A 119 6.91 16.62 13.84
CA GLU A 119 8.00 17.61 13.73
C GLU A 119 9.06 17.53 14.85
N PRO A 120 8.74 17.13 16.09
CA PRO A 120 9.75 16.95 17.14
C PRO A 120 10.62 15.71 16.98
N LEU A 121 10.29 14.80 16.05
CA LEU A 121 11.01 13.54 15.87
C LEU A 121 12.38 13.76 15.25
N GLN A 122 13.34 12.91 15.61
CA GLN A 122 14.67 12.89 15.03
C GLN A 122 14.63 12.56 13.53
N HIS A 123 15.50 13.16 12.73
CA HIS A 123 15.55 12.97 11.27
C HIS A 123 15.73 11.51 10.86
N GLY A 124 16.56 10.74 11.58
CA GLY A 124 16.72 9.32 11.31
C GLY A 124 15.44 8.53 11.45
N ILE A 125 14.62 8.86 12.46
CA ILE A 125 13.30 8.23 12.69
C ILE A 125 12.30 8.66 11.61
N LEU A 126 12.23 9.96 11.26
CA LEU A 126 11.38 10.46 10.16
C LEU A 126 11.75 9.84 8.82
N PHE A 127 13.06 9.72 8.56
CA PHE A 127 13.55 9.05 7.35
C PHE A 127 13.11 7.59 7.31
N TRP A 128 13.31 6.82 8.38
CA TRP A 128 12.89 5.41 8.45
C TRP A 128 11.40 5.27 8.23
N ARG A 129 10.61 6.09 8.90
CA ARG A 129 9.15 6.13 8.78
C ARG A 129 8.71 6.31 7.31
N SER A 130 9.27 7.29 6.59
CA SER A 130 8.97 7.54 5.18
C SER A 130 9.55 6.45 4.26
N PHE A 131 10.76 5.96 4.58
CA PHE A 131 11.44 4.96 3.77
C PHE A 131 10.74 3.58 3.80
N THR A 132 10.07 3.23 4.91
CA THR A 132 9.23 2.02 4.96
C THR A 132 8.13 2.04 3.90
N HIS A 133 7.56 3.20 3.56
CA HIS A 133 6.59 3.32 2.46
C HIS A 133 7.21 2.98 1.11
N TRP A 134 8.41 3.49 0.83
CA TRP A 134 9.10 3.20 -0.42
C TRP A 134 9.41 1.72 -0.58
N ILE A 135 9.86 1.08 0.49
CA ILE A 135 10.12 -0.36 0.55
C ILE A 135 8.81 -1.15 0.33
N GLY A 136 7.77 -0.76 1.05
CA GLY A 136 6.45 -1.42 1.00
C GLY A 136 5.74 -1.27 -0.33
N GLY A 137 5.91 -0.13 -1.02
CA GLY A 137 5.20 0.21 -2.26
C GLY A 137 5.37 -0.82 -3.37
N MET A 138 6.59 -1.28 -3.62
CA MET A 138 6.86 -2.31 -4.63
C MET A 138 6.85 -3.74 -4.10
N GLY A 139 6.66 -3.93 -2.78
CA GLY A 139 6.69 -5.23 -2.13
C GLY A 139 8.12 -5.76 -1.94
N VAL A 140 8.38 -6.20 -0.72
CA VAL A 140 9.72 -6.63 -0.30
C VAL A 140 10.16 -7.91 -0.99
N LEU A 141 9.23 -8.82 -1.25
CA LEU A 141 9.55 -10.08 -1.93
C LEU A 141 9.78 -9.91 -3.42
N VAL A 142 9.16 -8.91 -4.08
CA VAL A 142 9.49 -8.55 -5.46
C VAL A 142 10.92 -8.00 -5.52
N PHE A 143 11.33 -7.20 -4.54
CA PHE A 143 12.71 -6.74 -4.39
C PHE A 143 13.67 -7.91 -4.18
N LEU A 144 13.34 -8.85 -3.29
CA LEU A 144 14.12 -10.06 -3.07
C LEU A 144 14.28 -10.90 -4.36
N LEU A 145 13.20 -11.02 -5.16
CA LEU A 145 13.23 -11.72 -6.45
C LEU A 145 14.17 -11.05 -7.48
N CYS A 146 14.36 -9.72 -7.39
CA CYS A 146 15.32 -9.01 -8.25
C CYS A 146 16.75 -9.31 -7.88
N LEU A 147 17.05 -9.48 -6.59
CA LEU A 147 18.41 -9.62 -6.06
C LEU A 147 18.90 -11.07 -6.07
N LEU A 148 18.05 -12.04 -5.72
CA LEU A 148 18.47 -13.42 -5.55
C LEU A 148 18.39 -14.23 -6.86
N PRO A 149 19.49 -14.85 -7.29
CA PRO A 149 19.48 -15.86 -8.33
C PRO A 149 18.95 -17.19 -7.77
N LEU A 150 17.69 -17.22 -7.35
CA LEU A 150 17.07 -18.43 -6.85
C LEU A 150 16.83 -19.42 -7.99
N THR A 151 17.39 -20.61 -7.90
CA THR A 151 17.31 -21.66 -8.91
C THR A 151 15.96 -22.37 -8.84
N GLY A 152 15.13 -22.25 -9.91
CA GLY A 152 13.87 -22.98 -10.07
C GLY A 152 12.70 -22.07 -10.55
N SER A 153 12.19 -22.32 -11.77
CA SER A 153 11.19 -21.47 -12.41
C SER A 153 9.81 -21.42 -11.69
N GLY A 154 9.46 -22.47 -10.94
CA GLY A 154 8.16 -22.53 -10.21
C GLY A 154 8.13 -21.71 -8.92
N TYR A 155 9.25 -21.58 -8.25
CA TYR A 155 9.42 -20.85 -7.01
C TYR A 155 9.11 -19.35 -7.15
N HIS A 156 9.74 -18.69 -8.11
CA HIS A 156 9.56 -17.25 -8.37
C HIS A 156 8.12 -16.88 -8.70
N MET A 157 7.43 -17.72 -9.48
CA MET A 157 6.06 -17.48 -9.87
C MET A 157 5.10 -17.56 -8.68
N ASN A 158 5.30 -18.51 -7.76
CA ASN A 158 4.45 -18.68 -6.59
C ASN A 158 4.60 -17.54 -5.58
N LEU A 159 5.83 -17.04 -5.37
CA LEU A 159 6.09 -15.86 -4.54
C LEU A 159 5.48 -14.59 -5.13
N MET A 160 5.71 -14.33 -6.42
CA MET A 160 5.17 -13.14 -7.08
C MET A 160 3.63 -13.13 -7.10
N LYS A 161 2.99 -14.29 -7.33
CA LYS A 161 1.54 -14.41 -7.26
C LYS A 161 0.99 -14.23 -5.86
N ALA A 162 1.75 -14.61 -4.82
CA ALA A 162 1.33 -14.49 -3.44
C ALA A 162 1.42 -13.04 -2.94
N GLU A 163 2.36 -12.25 -3.45
CA GLU A 163 2.53 -10.84 -3.08
C GLU A 163 1.68 -9.88 -3.92
N SER A 164 1.38 -10.24 -5.16
CA SER A 164 0.56 -9.44 -6.07
C SER A 164 -0.49 -10.33 -6.76
N PRO A 165 -1.53 -10.76 -6.04
CA PRO A 165 -2.54 -11.69 -6.51
C PRO A 165 -3.62 -11.07 -7.42
N GLY A 166 -3.35 -9.96 -8.08
CA GLY A 166 -4.30 -9.29 -8.99
C GLY A 166 -4.88 -10.22 -10.08
N PRO A 167 -6.04 -9.88 -10.67
CA PRO A 167 -6.77 -10.75 -11.60
C PRO A 167 -6.07 -11.04 -12.93
N SER A 168 -4.94 -10.39 -13.21
CA SER A 168 -4.18 -10.62 -14.45
C SER A 168 -2.69 -10.40 -14.24
N VAL A 169 -1.98 -11.45 -13.83
CA VAL A 169 -0.52 -11.48 -14.02
C VAL A 169 -0.28 -11.85 -15.49
N THR A 170 -0.35 -10.88 -16.38
CA THR A 170 0.11 -11.04 -17.76
C THR A 170 1.61 -11.26 -17.71
N LYS A 171 2.10 -12.39 -18.25
CA LYS A 171 3.54 -12.64 -18.40
C LYS A 171 4.08 -11.57 -19.36
N LEU A 172 4.71 -10.53 -18.81
CA LEU A 172 5.32 -9.44 -19.60
C LEU A 172 6.54 -9.93 -20.39
N VAL A 173 7.29 -10.83 -19.80
CA VAL A 173 8.46 -11.49 -20.43
C VAL A 173 8.56 -12.94 -19.96
N PRO A 174 9.29 -13.81 -20.69
CA PRO A 174 9.39 -15.25 -20.37
C PRO A 174 9.95 -15.55 -18.98
N LYS A 175 10.78 -14.65 -18.41
CA LYS A 175 11.38 -14.82 -17.08
C LYS A 175 10.78 -13.84 -16.09
N VAL A 176 10.19 -14.33 -15.00
CA VAL A 176 9.60 -13.55 -13.89
C VAL A 176 10.59 -12.53 -13.32
N GLN A 177 11.86 -12.93 -13.13
CA GLN A 177 12.91 -12.06 -12.63
C GLN A 177 13.18 -10.85 -13.56
N SER A 178 13.12 -11.03 -14.87
CA SER A 178 13.27 -9.91 -15.82
C SER A 178 12.11 -8.94 -15.75
N THR A 179 10.87 -9.43 -15.58
CA THR A 179 9.69 -8.60 -15.33
C THR A 179 9.87 -7.77 -14.06
N ALA A 180 10.25 -8.41 -12.95
CA ALA A 180 10.46 -7.73 -11.68
C ALA A 180 11.52 -6.62 -11.79
N LYS A 181 12.66 -6.89 -12.45
CA LYS A 181 13.72 -5.88 -12.67
C LYS A 181 13.25 -4.66 -13.46
N ILE A 182 12.44 -4.87 -14.51
CA ILE A 182 11.91 -3.77 -15.32
C ILE A 182 10.93 -2.93 -14.52
N LEU A 183 10.00 -3.58 -13.80
CA LEU A 183 9.03 -2.87 -12.97
C LEU A 183 9.72 -2.07 -11.86
N TYR A 184 10.74 -2.65 -11.22
CA TYR A 184 11.55 -1.94 -10.22
C TYR A 184 12.32 -0.77 -10.82
N GLY A 185 12.89 -0.95 -12.02
CA GLY A 185 13.55 0.13 -12.75
C GLY A 185 12.61 1.30 -13.08
N LEU A 186 11.37 1.00 -13.48
CA LEU A 186 10.33 2.02 -13.74
C LEU A 186 9.92 2.74 -12.44
N TYR A 187 9.76 2.00 -11.34
CA TYR A 187 9.47 2.58 -10.04
C TYR A 187 10.57 3.55 -9.59
N LEU A 188 11.83 3.10 -9.67
CA LEU A 188 12.99 3.94 -9.35
C LEU A 188 13.08 5.17 -10.26
N PHE A 189 12.83 5.02 -11.56
CA PHE A 189 12.82 6.13 -12.51
C PHE A 189 11.80 7.21 -12.13
N LEU A 190 10.56 6.82 -11.83
CA LEU A 190 9.52 7.76 -11.40
C LEU A 190 9.87 8.41 -10.06
N THR A 191 10.43 7.64 -9.10
CA THR A 191 10.91 8.15 -7.81
C THR A 191 11.97 9.26 -8.01
N VAL A 192 12.98 9.00 -8.84
CA VAL A 192 14.05 9.98 -9.12
C VAL A 192 13.51 11.20 -9.85
N LEU A 193 12.60 11.00 -10.80
CA LEU A 193 11.98 12.10 -11.55
C LEU A 193 11.19 13.04 -10.62
N GLU A 194 10.37 12.48 -9.74
CA GLU A 194 9.64 13.26 -8.73
C GLU A 194 10.60 14.02 -7.81
N PHE A 195 11.63 13.34 -7.31
CA PHE A 195 12.64 13.97 -6.45
C PHE A 195 13.28 15.21 -7.10
N ILE A 196 13.67 15.10 -8.38
CA ILE A 196 14.23 16.22 -9.13
C ILE A 196 13.23 17.38 -9.24
N LEU A 197 11.96 17.10 -9.53
CA LEU A 197 10.94 18.14 -9.66
C LEU A 197 10.62 18.82 -8.32
N LEU A 198 10.67 18.10 -7.20
CA LEU A 198 10.52 18.70 -5.87
C LEU A 198 11.70 19.63 -5.54
N LEU A 199 12.94 19.22 -5.87
CA LEU A 199 14.13 20.09 -5.72
C LEU A 199 14.05 21.35 -6.59
N VAL A 200 13.56 21.24 -7.83
CA VAL A 200 13.30 22.41 -8.70
C VAL A 200 12.29 23.35 -8.05
N GLY A 201 11.29 22.82 -7.33
CA GLY A 201 10.34 23.58 -6.52
C GLY A 201 10.93 24.16 -5.23
N ARG A 202 12.25 24.06 -5.00
CA ARG A 202 12.98 24.51 -3.82
C ARG A 202 12.57 23.84 -2.50
N MET A 203 12.05 22.61 -2.56
CA MET A 203 11.86 21.83 -1.35
C MET A 203 13.23 21.38 -0.78
N PRO A 204 13.47 21.44 0.53
CA PRO A 204 14.71 20.93 1.14
C PRO A 204 14.97 19.46 0.74
N VAL A 205 16.24 19.08 0.64
CA VAL A 205 16.63 17.72 0.19
C VAL A 205 16.02 16.63 1.07
N PHE A 206 16.05 16.82 2.39
CA PHE A 206 15.48 15.86 3.34
C PHE A 206 13.97 15.73 3.17
N ASP A 207 13.25 16.86 3.09
CA ASP A 207 11.81 16.91 2.87
C ASP A 207 11.44 16.25 1.53
N SER A 208 12.20 16.53 0.48
CA SER A 208 12.00 15.95 -0.85
C SER A 208 12.16 14.43 -0.83
N LEU A 209 13.17 13.89 -0.15
CA LEU A 209 13.38 12.45 -0.02
C LEU A 209 12.23 11.77 0.72
N CYS A 210 11.84 12.30 1.89
CA CYS A 210 10.74 11.75 2.67
C CYS A 210 9.40 11.81 1.92
N THR A 211 9.15 12.94 1.22
CA THR A 211 7.95 13.12 0.39
C THR A 211 7.88 12.11 -0.74
N VAL A 212 8.96 11.98 -1.52
CA VAL A 212 9.00 11.04 -2.65
C VAL A 212 8.79 9.60 -2.18
N PHE A 213 9.35 9.21 -1.04
CA PHE A 213 9.11 7.87 -0.49
C PHE A 213 7.64 7.64 -0.14
N GLY A 214 6.99 8.65 0.46
CA GLY A 214 5.55 8.59 0.75
C GLY A 214 4.69 8.56 -0.50
N THR A 215 5.02 9.36 -1.53
CA THR A 215 4.28 9.41 -2.80
C THR A 215 4.48 8.13 -3.62
N ALA A 216 5.74 7.71 -3.82
CA ALA A 216 6.07 6.53 -4.62
C ALA A 216 5.49 5.24 -4.02
N GLY A 217 5.59 5.11 -2.69
CA GLY A 217 4.97 4.02 -1.95
C GLY A 217 3.45 4.12 -1.88
N THR A 218 2.85 5.28 -2.18
CA THR A 218 1.44 5.61 -1.92
C THR A 218 1.08 5.42 -0.44
N GLY A 219 1.93 5.96 0.47
CA GLY A 219 1.81 5.68 1.90
C GLY A 219 1.42 6.87 2.77
N GLY A 220 1.79 8.12 2.40
CA GLY A 220 1.22 9.32 3.00
C GLY A 220 1.79 9.79 4.33
N PHE A 221 2.84 9.20 4.87
CA PHE A 221 3.51 9.74 6.03
C PHE A 221 4.14 11.10 5.72
N GLY A 222 3.61 12.15 6.32
CA GLY A 222 4.20 13.50 6.29
C GLY A 222 5.33 13.66 7.31
N ILE A 223 6.16 14.67 7.08
CA ILE A 223 7.20 15.15 8.02
C ILE A 223 6.76 16.42 8.75
N LYS A 224 5.62 16.98 8.35
CA LYS A 224 4.95 18.11 9.00
C LYS A 224 3.61 17.70 9.55
N ASN A 225 3.18 18.38 10.61
CA ASN A 225 1.90 18.10 11.26
C ASN A 225 0.69 18.44 10.37
N ASP A 226 0.82 19.43 9.49
CA ASP A 226 -0.19 19.84 8.51
C ASP A 226 -0.10 19.09 7.17
N SER A 227 0.71 18.02 7.11
CA SER A 227 0.97 17.22 5.92
C SER A 227 1.48 18.10 4.76
N PHE A 228 0.65 18.45 3.78
CA PHE A 228 1.01 19.30 2.63
C PHE A 228 0.42 20.71 2.69
N GLY A 229 -0.27 21.10 3.76
CA GLY A 229 -0.95 22.40 3.89
C GLY A 229 -0.02 23.60 3.67
N SER A 230 1.18 23.58 4.25
CA SER A 230 2.16 24.69 4.20
C SER A 230 3.08 24.70 2.98
N TYR A 231 3.03 23.68 2.11
CA TYR A 231 3.86 23.65 0.89
C TYR A 231 3.23 24.48 -0.25
N SER A 232 4.08 24.95 -1.17
CA SER A 232 3.63 25.77 -2.30
C SER A 232 2.69 24.98 -3.23
N THR A 233 1.82 25.69 -3.94
CA THR A 233 0.90 25.13 -4.94
C THR A 233 1.61 24.31 -6.02
N TYR A 234 2.85 24.72 -6.39
CA TYR A 234 3.69 23.97 -7.32
C TYR A 234 4.03 22.58 -6.76
N LEU A 235 4.55 22.52 -5.53
CA LEU A 235 4.92 21.26 -4.88
C LEU A 235 3.71 20.33 -4.68
N GLN A 236 2.59 20.89 -4.23
CA GLN A 236 1.31 20.17 -4.13
C GLN A 236 0.88 19.62 -5.50
N GLY A 237 1.03 20.42 -6.57
CA GLY A 237 0.70 19.98 -7.94
C GLY A 237 1.59 18.84 -8.44
N VAL A 238 2.91 18.91 -8.19
CA VAL A 238 3.86 17.82 -8.52
C VAL A 238 3.42 16.53 -7.82
N VAL A 239 3.20 16.58 -6.50
CA VAL A 239 2.79 15.41 -5.72
C VAL A 239 1.44 14.86 -6.20
N THR A 240 0.46 15.72 -6.53
CA THR A 240 -0.83 15.28 -7.11
C THR A 240 -0.64 14.45 -8.36
N VAL A 241 0.18 14.93 -9.30
CA VAL A 241 0.44 14.23 -10.55
C VAL A 241 1.13 12.88 -10.29
N PHE A 242 2.15 12.87 -9.41
CA PHE A 242 2.88 11.64 -9.12
C PHE A 242 2.05 10.62 -8.34
N MET A 243 1.19 11.03 -7.39
CA MET A 243 0.21 10.15 -6.78
C MET A 243 -0.63 9.43 -7.85
N ILE A 244 -1.20 10.18 -8.80
CA ILE A 244 -1.98 9.59 -9.91
C ILE A 244 -1.13 8.63 -10.74
N LEU A 245 0.12 8.99 -11.07
CA LEU A 245 1.03 8.15 -11.84
C LEU A 245 1.36 6.84 -11.11
N PHE A 246 1.69 6.87 -9.83
CA PHE A 246 1.97 5.66 -9.05
C PHE A 246 0.73 4.78 -8.84
N GLY A 247 -0.48 5.35 -8.91
CA GLY A 247 -1.75 4.62 -8.87
C GLY A 247 -2.12 3.91 -10.19
N ILE A 248 -1.45 4.21 -11.31
CA ILE A 248 -1.65 3.53 -12.59
C ILE A 248 -0.97 2.16 -12.59
N ASN A 249 -1.58 1.19 -13.27
CA ASN A 249 -0.98 -0.12 -13.51
C ASN A 249 0.38 0.00 -14.20
N PHE A 250 1.45 -0.53 -13.58
CA PHE A 250 2.82 -0.46 -14.11
C PHE A 250 3.00 -1.15 -15.46
N ASN A 251 2.08 -2.04 -15.87
CA ASN A 251 2.05 -2.60 -17.22
C ASN A 251 1.87 -1.52 -18.30
N VAL A 252 1.18 -0.43 -18.01
CA VAL A 252 1.01 0.70 -18.95
C VAL A 252 2.37 1.31 -19.26
N TYR A 253 3.19 1.55 -18.26
CA TYR A 253 4.55 2.08 -18.44
C TYR A 253 5.46 1.09 -19.16
N PHE A 254 5.34 -0.19 -18.88
CA PHE A 254 6.05 -1.24 -19.61
C PHE A 254 5.69 -1.25 -21.09
N LEU A 255 4.42 -1.07 -21.44
CA LEU A 255 3.99 -0.97 -22.85
C LEU A 255 4.56 0.28 -23.54
N PHE A 256 4.66 1.42 -22.83
CA PHE A 256 5.36 2.59 -23.35
C PHE A 256 6.85 2.31 -23.57
N TYR A 257 7.50 1.65 -22.62
CA TYR A 257 8.90 1.24 -22.77
C TYR A 257 9.11 0.31 -23.98
N MET A 258 8.18 -0.59 -24.24
CA MET A 258 8.18 -1.50 -25.40
C MET A 258 7.77 -0.82 -26.71
N LYS A 259 7.64 0.52 -26.72
CA LYS A 259 7.22 1.31 -27.89
C LYS A 259 5.83 0.93 -28.45
N LYS A 260 4.90 0.53 -27.58
CA LYS A 260 3.50 0.19 -27.92
C LYS A 260 2.50 1.16 -27.31
N PRO A 261 2.55 2.48 -27.60
CA PRO A 261 1.71 3.48 -26.95
C PRO A 261 0.22 3.28 -27.23
N LYS A 262 -0.15 2.74 -28.39
CA LYS A 262 -1.56 2.46 -28.72
C LYS A 262 -2.18 1.39 -27.82
N GLU A 263 -1.39 0.35 -27.44
CA GLU A 263 -1.84 -0.68 -26.51
C GLU A 263 -1.93 -0.11 -25.08
N ALA A 264 -0.95 0.70 -24.67
CA ALA A 264 -0.93 1.37 -23.37
C ALA A 264 -2.18 2.26 -23.16
N LEU A 265 -2.53 3.10 -24.13
CA LEU A 265 -3.72 3.97 -24.08
C LEU A 265 -5.05 3.21 -24.18
N ARG A 266 -5.04 1.98 -24.67
CA ARG A 266 -6.21 1.09 -24.72
C ARG A 266 -6.44 0.32 -23.42
N CYS A 267 -5.53 0.37 -22.44
CA CYS A 267 -5.69 -0.27 -21.14
C CYS A 267 -7.01 0.18 -20.50
N GLU A 268 -7.93 -0.75 -20.35
CA GLU A 268 -9.29 -0.46 -19.93
C GLU A 268 -9.34 -0.02 -18.46
N GLU A 269 -8.55 -0.70 -17.61
CA GLU A 269 -8.46 -0.36 -16.19
C GLU A 269 -7.97 1.07 -15.97
N ALA A 270 -6.89 1.48 -16.68
CA ALA A 270 -6.35 2.83 -16.56
C ALA A 270 -7.35 3.91 -17.02
N ARG A 271 -8.15 3.62 -18.07
CA ARG A 271 -9.20 4.55 -18.52
C ARG A 271 -10.33 4.70 -17.49
N TRP A 272 -10.77 3.60 -16.88
CA TRP A 272 -11.76 3.66 -15.79
C TRP A 272 -11.23 4.43 -14.59
N TYR A 273 -9.98 4.16 -14.19
CA TYR A 273 -9.31 4.86 -13.09
C TYR A 273 -9.25 6.37 -13.33
N LEU A 274 -8.75 6.82 -14.48
CA LEU A 274 -8.67 8.25 -14.82
C LEU A 274 -10.05 8.88 -14.96
N GLY A 275 -11.04 8.15 -15.50
CA GLY A 275 -12.43 8.60 -15.59
C GLY A 275 -13.07 8.82 -14.23
N ILE A 276 -12.86 7.91 -13.27
CA ILE A 276 -13.35 8.05 -11.89
C ILE A 276 -12.71 9.27 -11.23
N ILE A 277 -11.39 9.46 -11.35
CA ILE A 277 -10.68 10.64 -10.83
C ILE A 277 -11.28 11.92 -11.40
N ALA A 278 -11.35 12.04 -12.73
CA ALA A 278 -11.83 13.26 -13.39
C ALA A 278 -13.28 13.60 -12.97
N THR A 279 -14.17 12.58 -12.96
CA THR A 279 -15.56 12.78 -12.55
C THR A 279 -15.66 13.20 -11.09
N SER A 280 -14.92 12.55 -10.19
CA SER A 280 -14.91 12.89 -8.77
C SER A 280 -14.39 14.31 -8.53
N ILE A 281 -13.31 14.72 -9.20
CA ILE A 281 -12.77 16.08 -9.10
C ILE A 281 -13.85 17.10 -9.53
N LEU A 282 -14.48 16.90 -10.69
CA LEU A 282 -15.49 17.84 -11.20
C LEU A 282 -16.69 17.96 -10.25
N VAL A 283 -17.23 16.84 -9.78
CA VAL A 283 -18.40 16.83 -8.88
C VAL A 283 -18.03 17.45 -7.53
N ILE A 284 -16.92 17.06 -6.90
CA ILE A 284 -16.54 17.61 -5.59
C ILE A 284 -16.25 19.11 -5.71
N THR A 285 -15.53 19.55 -6.76
CA THR A 285 -15.21 20.98 -6.97
C THR A 285 -16.51 21.82 -7.06
N PHE A 286 -17.54 21.30 -7.71
CA PHE A 286 -18.82 22.00 -7.79
C PHE A 286 -19.44 22.25 -6.40
N PHE A 287 -19.35 21.29 -5.48
CA PHE A 287 -19.92 21.40 -4.13
C PHE A 287 -19.07 22.19 -3.14
N VAL A 288 -17.74 22.28 -3.34
CA VAL A 288 -16.83 22.98 -2.40
C VAL A 288 -16.29 24.29 -2.91
N ARG A 289 -16.71 24.76 -4.09
CA ARG A 289 -16.21 26.01 -4.71
C ARG A 289 -16.32 27.24 -3.80
N ASP A 290 -17.39 27.29 -3.00
CA ASP A 290 -17.68 28.43 -2.12
C ASP A 290 -16.88 28.40 -0.80
N PHE A 291 -16.09 27.33 -0.56
CA PHE A 291 -15.15 27.21 0.56
C PHE A 291 -13.77 27.80 0.27
N PHE A 292 -13.51 28.20 -0.97
CA PHE A 292 -12.21 28.70 -1.42
C PHE A 292 -12.33 30.05 -2.13
N ASP A 293 -11.29 30.85 -2.04
CA ASP A 293 -11.24 32.20 -2.62
C ASP A 293 -11.34 32.20 -4.16
N SER A 294 -10.99 31.10 -4.81
CA SER A 294 -11.04 30.97 -6.26
C SER A 294 -11.40 29.55 -6.70
N LEU A 295 -12.05 29.44 -7.87
CA LEU A 295 -12.35 28.15 -8.51
C LEU A 295 -11.07 27.34 -8.77
N PHE A 296 -9.96 28.01 -9.10
CA PHE A 296 -8.66 27.34 -9.30
C PHE A 296 -8.15 26.69 -8.01
N LEU A 297 -8.22 27.39 -6.87
CA LEU A 297 -7.83 26.84 -5.58
C LEU A 297 -8.74 25.67 -5.16
N ALA A 298 -10.04 25.81 -5.35
CA ALA A 298 -10.99 24.73 -5.12
C ALA A 298 -10.62 23.49 -5.95
N PHE A 299 -10.43 23.65 -7.27
CA PHE A 299 -10.02 22.56 -8.15
C PHE A 299 -8.68 21.94 -7.73
N HIS A 300 -7.68 22.74 -7.36
CA HIS A 300 -6.36 22.31 -6.95
C HIS A 300 -6.41 21.43 -5.71
N HIS A 301 -7.04 21.90 -4.63
CA HIS A 301 -7.15 21.14 -3.38
C HIS A 301 -8.04 19.89 -3.55
N VAL A 302 -9.11 19.98 -4.32
CA VAL A 302 -9.96 18.82 -4.63
C VAL A 302 -9.20 17.78 -5.43
N ALA A 303 -8.44 18.19 -6.46
CA ALA A 303 -7.61 17.29 -7.26
C ALA A 303 -6.58 16.57 -6.39
N PHE A 304 -5.93 17.29 -5.45
CA PHE A 304 -5.00 16.71 -4.49
C PHE A 304 -5.70 15.67 -3.60
N GLN A 305 -6.84 16.00 -2.98
CA GLN A 305 -7.55 15.09 -2.08
C GLN A 305 -8.10 13.86 -2.80
N VAL A 306 -8.70 14.03 -3.99
CA VAL A 306 -9.18 12.91 -4.81
C VAL A 306 -8.03 12.00 -5.21
N ALA A 307 -6.89 12.57 -5.67
CA ALA A 307 -5.71 11.80 -6.00
C ALA A 307 -5.19 11.04 -4.77
N SER A 308 -5.05 11.73 -3.63
CA SER A 308 -4.56 11.16 -2.37
C SER A 308 -5.41 9.97 -1.92
N ILE A 309 -6.73 10.09 -1.94
CA ILE A 309 -7.64 9.06 -1.42
C ILE A 309 -7.75 7.86 -2.38
N ILE A 310 -7.96 8.09 -3.69
CA ILE A 310 -8.12 6.96 -4.63
C ILE A 310 -6.84 6.17 -4.84
N THR A 311 -5.69 6.84 -4.77
CA THR A 311 -4.37 6.16 -4.86
C THR A 311 -3.96 5.52 -3.55
N THR A 312 -4.76 5.72 -2.51
CA THR A 312 -4.47 5.28 -1.14
C THR A 312 -3.17 5.86 -0.57
N THR A 313 -2.81 7.09 -0.98
CA THR A 313 -1.62 7.76 -0.48
C THR A 313 -1.84 8.38 0.90
N GLY A 314 -2.95 9.12 1.11
CA GLY A 314 -3.29 9.66 2.41
C GLY A 314 -2.70 11.04 2.77
N PHE A 315 -1.93 11.69 1.89
CA PHE A 315 -1.54 13.09 2.10
C PHE A 315 -2.73 14.04 2.08
N ALA A 316 -2.66 15.14 2.81
CA ALA A 316 -3.69 16.16 2.85
C ALA A 316 -3.14 17.58 2.69
N THR A 317 -3.86 18.42 1.96
CA THR A 317 -3.59 19.87 1.87
C THR A 317 -4.59 20.69 2.66
N VAL A 318 -5.76 20.14 2.94
CA VAL A 318 -6.86 20.75 3.67
C VAL A 318 -7.59 19.69 4.49
N ASP A 319 -8.27 20.11 5.54
CA ASP A 319 -9.14 19.21 6.32
C ASP A 319 -10.48 19.01 5.62
N PHE A 320 -10.63 17.87 4.91
CA PHE A 320 -11.88 17.53 4.23
C PHE A 320 -13.00 17.08 5.19
N ASN A 321 -12.72 16.93 6.49
CA ASN A 321 -13.77 16.73 7.49
C ASN A 321 -14.76 17.91 7.54
N LEU A 322 -14.29 19.11 7.19
CA LEU A 322 -15.09 20.33 7.15
C LEU A 322 -15.97 20.44 5.89
N TRP A 323 -15.77 19.56 4.90
CA TRP A 323 -16.50 19.60 3.65
C TRP A 323 -17.96 19.12 3.81
N PRO A 324 -18.87 19.50 2.89
CA PRO A 324 -20.24 19.00 2.88
C PRO A 324 -20.32 17.48 2.78
N THR A 325 -21.48 16.91 3.10
CA THR A 325 -21.69 15.45 3.16
C THR A 325 -21.43 14.76 1.82
N ILE A 326 -21.86 15.34 0.68
CA ILE A 326 -21.66 14.71 -0.65
C ILE A 326 -20.17 14.54 -1.00
N PRO A 327 -19.29 15.56 -0.93
CA PRO A 327 -17.86 15.40 -1.05
C PRO A 327 -17.27 14.34 -0.14
N LYS A 328 -17.60 14.36 1.16
CA LYS A 328 -17.13 13.34 2.12
C LYS A 328 -17.55 11.92 1.70
N THR A 329 -18.81 11.75 1.29
CA THR A 329 -19.32 10.44 0.83
C THR A 329 -18.59 9.96 -0.42
N ILE A 330 -18.32 10.85 -1.38
CA ILE A 330 -17.53 10.49 -2.57
C ILE A 330 -16.12 10.05 -2.17
N LEU A 331 -15.44 10.78 -1.28
CA LEU A 331 -14.13 10.39 -0.79
C LEU A 331 -14.16 9.02 -0.11
N VAL A 332 -15.15 8.74 0.74
CA VAL A 332 -15.31 7.41 1.36
C VAL A 332 -15.52 6.31 0.31
N LEU A 333 -16.32 6.56 -0.73
CA LEU A 333 -16.48 5.58 -1.82
C LEU A 333 -15.16 5.35 -2.56
N LEU A 334 -14.36 6.39 -2.79
CA LEU A 334 -13.04 6.28 -3.40
C LEU A 334 -12.06 5.47 -2.52
N MET A 335 -12.19 5.52 -1.18
CA MET A 335 -11.40 4.68 -0.27
C MET A 335 -11.57 3.19 -0.58
N PHE A 336 -12.79 2.75 -0.91
CA PHE A 336 -13.06 1.35 -1.25
C PHE A 336 -12.57 1.00 -2.65
N ILE A 337 -12.77 1.89 -3.63
CA ILE A 337 -12.39 1.61 -5.02
C ILE A 337 -10.88 1.38 -5.14
N GLY A 338 -10.08 2.30 -4.60
CA GLY A 338 -8.62 2.21 -4.62
C GLY A 338 -8.01 2.45 -6.01
N ALA A 339 -6.73 2.07 -6.17
CA ALA A 339 -5.95 2.26 -7.38
C ALA A 339 -6.08 1.08 -8.38
N CYS A 340 -5.29 1.10 -9.47
CA CYS A 340 -5.22 0.01 -10.44
C CYS A 340 -4.54 -1.24 -9.85
N ALA A 341 -4.92 -2.42 -10.32
CA ALA A 341 -4.18 -3.64 -10.04
C ALA A 341 -2.78 -3.58 -10.65
N GLY A 342 -1.75 -3.99 -9.91
CA GLY A 342 -0.36 -3.87 -10.34
C GLY A 342 0.18 -2.43 -10.31
N SER A 343 -0.39 -1.58 -9.45
CA SER A 343 0.16 -0.31 -8.98
C SER A 343 0.66 -0.46 -7.54
N THR A 344 1.20 0.61 -6.95
CA THR A 344 1.61 0.63 -5.54
C THR A 344 0.44 0.82 -4.57
N GLY A 345 -0.70 1.35 -5.04
CA GLY A 345 -1.86 1.67 -4.22
C GLY A 345 -2.59 0.44 -3.63
N GLY A 346 -3.35 0.65 -2.57
CA GLY A 346 -4.21 -0.32 -1.88
C GLY A 346 -5.64 -0.39 -2.43
N GLY A 347 -6.60 -0.71 -1.57
CA GLY A 347 -8.03 -0.81 -1.88
C GLY A 347 -8.44 -2.09 -2.62
N ILE A 348 -9.73 -2.17 -2.97
CA ILE A 348 -10.32 -3.32 -3.69
C ILE A 348 -9.74 -3.48 -5.10
N LYS A 349 -9.28 -2.42 -5.71
CA LYS A 349 -8.76 -2.24 -7.08
C LYS A 349 -9.86 -2.00 -8.12
N VAL A 350 -9.59 -1.03 -9.00
CA VAL A 350 -10.51 -0.64 -10.08
C VAL A 350 -10.93 -1.83 -10.95
N SER A 351 -10.01 -2.73 -11.28
CA SER A 351 -10.33 -3.94 -12.07
C SER A 351 -11.41 -4.82 -11.44
N ARG A 352 -11.36 -5.05 -10.12
CA ARG A 352 -12.37 -5.83 -9.42
C ARG A 352 -13.73 -5.12 -9.39
N VAL A 353 -13.74 -3.81 -9.17
CA VAL A 353 -14.97 -3.01 -9.20
C VAL A 353 -15.64 -3.08 -10.56
N VAL A 354 -14.88 -2.94 -11.65
CA VAL A 354 -15.39 -3.07 -13.02
C VAL A 354 -15.93 -4.49 -13.30
N LEU A 355 -15.22 -5.52 -12.86
CA LEU A 355 -15.65 -6.92 -13.02
C LEU A 355 -16.93 -7.22 -12.24
N LEU A 356 -17.07 -6.70 -11.01
CA LEU A 356 -18.29 -6.84 -10.21
C LEU A 356 -19.48 -6.16 -10.87
N PHE A 357 -19.30 -4.93 -11.38
CA PHE A 357 -20.36 -4.22 -12.11
C PHE A 357 -20.78 -4.98 -13.37
N ARG A 358 -19.83 -5.55 -14.12
CA ARG A 358 -20.12 -6.39 -15.30
C ARG A 358 -20.77 -7.72 -14.94
N SER A 359 -20.42 -8.30 -13.79
CA SER A 359 -21.09 -9.50 -13.29
C SER A 359 -22.53 -9.22 -12.97
N LEU A 360 -22.83 -8.11 -12.27
CA LEU A 360 -24.18 -7.67 -11.99
C LEU A 360 -25.00 -7.46 -13.28
N THR A 361 -24.44 -6.73 -14.26
CA THR A 361 -25.14 -6.50 -15.54
C THR A 361 -25.36 -7.78 -16.33
N LYS A 362 -24.45 -8.77 -16.22
CA LYS A 362 -24.63 -10.08 -16.82
C LYS A 362 -25.79 -10.84 -16.18
N GLU A 363 -25.84 -10.90 -14.82
CA GLU A 363 -26.91 -11.59 -14.09
C GLU A 363 -28.29 -10.96 -14.39
N LEU A 364 -28.39 -9.63 -14.41
CA LEU A 364 -29.62 -8.94 -14.81
C LEU A 364 -30.05 -9.32 -16.24
N SER A 365 -29.10 -9.38 -17.18
CA SER A 365 -29.36 -9.78 -18.56
C SER A 365 -29.80 -11.25 -18.66
N GLN A 366 -29.22 -12.16 -17.87
CA GLN A 366 -29.60 -13.58 -17.83
C GLN A 366 -31.00 -13.78 -17.24
N ASN A 367 -31.40 -13.00 -16.23
CA ASN A 367 -32.76 -13.05 -15.71
C ASN A 367 -33.80 -12.61 -16.73
N LEU A 368 -33.46 -11.67 -17.64
CA LEU A 368 -34.36 -11.27 -18.73
C LEU A 368 -34.34 -12.25 -19.90
N HIS A 369 -33.18 -12.84 -20.20
CA HIS A 369 -32.96 -13.75 -21.32
C HIS A 369 -32.21 -15.02 -20.86
N PRO A 370 -32.90 -16.00 -20.23
CA PRO A 370 -32.27 -17.17 -19.59
C PRO A 370 -31.40 -18.03 -20.53
N ASN A 371 -31.74 -18.07 -21.81
CA ASN A 371 -31.04 -18.88 -22.82
C ASN A 371 -29.83 -18.17 -23.44
N GLN A 372 -29.56 -16.89 -23.07
CA GLN A 372 -28.45 -16.13 -23.62
C GLN A 372 -27.13 -16.47 -22.92
N VAL A 373 -26.15 -16.99 -23.66
CA VAL A 373 -24.78 -17.19 -23.17
C VAL A 373 -23.98 -15.90 -23.35
N ARG A 374 -23.78 -15.14 -22.28
CA ARG A 374 -23.00 -13.90 -22.29
C ARG A 374 -21.67 -14.10 -21.55
N LYS A 375 -20.55 -13.86 -22.25
CA LYS A 375 -19.21 -13.85 -21.64
C LYS A 375 -18.86 -12.43 -21.20
N ILE A 376 -18.28 -12.30 -20.00
CA ILE A 376 -17.71 -11.03 -19.52
C ILE A 376 -16.35 -10.86 -20.21
N HIS A 377 -16.09 -9.67 -20.75
CA HIS A 377 -14.81 -9.31 -21.32
C HIS A 377 -14.14 -8.26 -20.45
N PHE A 378 -12.82 -8.31 -20.33
CA PHE A 378 -11.99 -7.30 -19.68
C PHE A 378 -10.63 -7.25 -20.38
N GLU A 379 -10.09 -6.05 -20.64
CA GLU A 379 -8.86 -5.86 -21.42
C GLU A 379 -8.91 -6.57 -22.80
N GLY A 380 -10.08 -6.54 -23.45
CA GLY A 380 -10.30 -7.17 -24.76
C GLY A 380 -10.33 -8.70 -24.77
N ARG A 381 -10.32 -9.37 -23.60
CA ARG A 381 -10.33 -10.83 -23.44
C ARG A 381 -11.54 -11.29 -22.65
N ALA A 382 -12.04 -12.49 -22.99
CA ALA A 382 -13.06 -13.13 -22.17
C ALA A 382 -12.48 -13.54 -20.81
N VAL A 383 -13.18 -13.20 -19.74
CA VAL A 383 -12.77 -13.51 -18.36
C VAL A 383 -13.25 -14.90 -17.99
N ASP A 384 -12.34 -15.72 -17.46
CA ASP A 384 -12.68 -17.08 -17.01
C ASP A 384 -13.59 -17.07 -15.77
N HIS A 385 -14.48 -18.05 -15.68
CA HIS A 385 -15.36 -18.22 -14.51
C HIS A 385 -14.59 -18.35 -13.18
N VAL A 386 -13.38 -18.92 -13.20
CA VAL A 386 -12.51 -19.05 -12.03
C VAL A 386 -12.11 -17.68 -11.49
N VAL A 387 -11.79 -16.73 -12.38
CA VAL A 387 -11.44 -15.36 -12.01
C VAL A 387 -12.63 -14.63 -11.39
N LEU A 388 -13.81 -14.74 -12.02
CA LEU A 388 -15.03 -14.10 -11.50
C LEU A 388 -15.41 -14.68 -10.13
N ARG A 389 -15.33 -16.01 -9.95
CA ARG A 389 -15.54 -16.65 -8.66
C ARG A 389 -14.55 -16.14 -7.61
N SER A 390 -13.27 -16.00 -7.97
CA SER A 390 -12.24 -15.48 -7.07
C SER A 390 -12.54 -14.05 -6.62
N VAL A 391 -13.02 -13.18 -7.52
CA VAL A 391 -13.42 -11.80 -7.19
C VAL A 391 -14.61 -11.80 -6.23
N ASN A 392 -15.63 -12.64 -6.47
CA ASN A 392 -16.80 -12.72 -5.59
C ASN A 392 -16.43 -13.23 -4.18
N VAL A 393 -15.58 -14.28 -4.09
CA VAL A 393 -15.11 -14.81 -2.80
C VAL A 393 -14.25 -13.79 -2.08
N PHE A 394 -13.39 -13.03 -2.80
CA PHE A 394 -12.64 -11.93 -2.23
C PHE A 394 -13.57 -10.88 -1.62
N MET A 395 -14.61 -10.45 -2.34
CA MET A 395 -15.57 -9.45 -1.83
C MET A 395 -16.33 -9.95 -0.61
N ALA A 396 -16.75 -11.22 -0.60
CA ALA A 396 -17.41 -11.81 0.57
C ALA A 396 -16.50 -11.83 1.81
N ALA A 397 -15.23 -12.24 1.64
CA ALA A 397 -14.24 -12.23 2.71
C ALA A 397 -13.93 -10.80 3.18
N TYR A 398 -13.80 -9.85 2.23
CA TYR A 398 -13.54 -8.45 2.52
C TYR A 398 -14.67 -7.83 3.38
N ILE A 399 -15.93 -8.00 2.97
CA ILE A 399 -17.09 -7.48 3.71
C ILE A 399 -17.17 -8.10 5.10
N LEU A 400 -16.91 -9.42 5.22
CA LEU A 400 -16.94 -10.11 6.50
C LEU A 400 -15.85 -9.57 7.45
N ILE A 401 -14.60 -9.43 6.99
CA ILE A 401 -13.50 -8.89 7.80
C ILE A 401 -13.84 -7.45 8.19
N PHE A 402 -14.26 -6.62 7.24
CA PHE A 402 -14.64 -5.24 7.49
C PHE A 402 -15.70 -5.12 8.60
N ALA A 403 -16.79 -5.90 8.49
CA ALA A 403 -17.86 -5.88 9.49
C ALA A 403 -17.40 -6.35 10.88
N ILE A 404 -16.58 -7.41 10.93
CA ILE A 404 -16.02 -7.92 12.17
C ILE A 404 -15.07 -6.88 12.80
N SER A 405 -14.19 -6.26 12.02
CA SER A 405 -13.27 -5.23 12.53
C SER A 405 -14.02 -4.01 13.08
N VAL A 406 -15.04 -3.49 12.37
CA VAL A 406 -15.88 -2.39 12.86
C VAL A 406 -16.56 -2.78 14.18
N LEU A 407 -17.08 -4.01 14.30
CA LEU A 407 -17.70 -4.49 15.54
C LEU A 407 -16.69 -4.58 16.69
N LEU A 408 -15.49 -5.09 16.45
CA LEU A 408 -14.47 -5.29 17.47
C LEU A 408 -13.91 -3.97 18.00
N ILE A 409 -13.64 -2.97 17.13
CA ILE A 409 -13.15 -1.66 17.58
C ILE A 409 -14.24 -0.82 18.23
N GLY A 410 -15.52 -1.21 18.07
CA GLY A 410 -16.65 -0.59 18.79
C GLY A 410 -16.53 -0.66 20.32
N ILE A 411 -15.63 -1.48 20.87
CA ILE A 411 -15.36 -1.58 22.31
C ILE A 411 -14.84 -0.25 22.88
N ASP A 412 -14.21 0.59 22.07
CA ASP A 412 -13.70 1.90 22.50
C ASP A 412 -14.80 2.98 22.57
N ASN A 413 -16.03 2.65 22.20
CA ASN A 413 -17.22 3.53 22.29
C ASN A 413 -17.10 4.86 21.53
N PHE A 414 -16.33 4.92 20.45
CA PHE A 414 -16.33 6.05 19.54
C PHE A 414 -17.57 6.01 18.62
N ASP A 415 -17.87 7.14 17.97
CA ASP A 415 -18.98 7.23 17.03
C ASP A 415 -18.81 6.27 15.84
N LEU A 416 -19.93 5.92 15.21
CA LEU A 416 -19.94 4.94 14.12
C LEU A 416 -19.14 5.41 12.90
N VAL A 417 -19.11 6.72 12.59
CA VAL A 417 -18.38 7.26 11.43
C VAL A 417 -16.88 7.12 11.66
N THR A 418 -16.39 7.45 12.86
CA THR A 418 -14.99 7.23 13.26
C THR A 418 -14.61 5.76 13.14
N ASN A 419 -15.39 4.84 13.74
CA ASN A 419 -15.08 3.42 13.68
C ASN A 419 -15.12 2.87 12.24
N PHE A 420 -16.18 3.19 11.50
CA PHE A 420 -16.33 2.77 10.11
C PHE A 420 -15.19 3.24 9.22
N THR A 421 -14.82 4.53 9.33
CA THR A 421 -13.77 5.10 8.48
C THR A 421 -12.38 4.74 8.93
N ALA A 422 -12.16 4.45 10.23
CA ALA A 422 -10.90 3.90 10.72
C ALA A 422 -10.60 2.52 10.10
N VAL A 423 -11.60 1.61 10.08
CA VAL A 423 -11.46 0.31 9.41
C VAL A 423 -11.35 0.50 7.89
N ALA A 424 -12.12 1.40 7.29
CA ALA A 424 -12.01 1.67 5.86
C ALA A 424 -10.61 2.18 5.48
N ALA A 425 -10.04 3.08 6.26
CA ALA A 425 -8.70 3.62 6.04
C ALA A 425 -7.61 2.56 6.21
N THR A 426 -7.70 1.71 7.23
CA THR A 426 -6.68 0.68 7.51
C THR A 426 -6.77 -0.52 6.58
N LEU A 427 -7.97 -1.06 6.34
CA LEU A 427 -8.16 -2.23 5.46
C LEU A 427 -7.89 -1.90 3.98
N ASN A 428 -8.06 -0.64 3.56
CA ASN A 428 -7.73 -0.20 2.20
C ASN A 428 -6.34 0.46 2.10
N ASN A 429 -5.59 0.56 3.20
CA ASN A 429 -4.25 1.13 3.26
C ASN A 429 -4.19 2.59 2.76
N ILE A 430 -4.99 3.51 3.35
CA ILE A 430 -5.13 4.91 2.90
C ILE A 430 -4.57 5.92 3.90
N GLY A 431 -4.71 5.65 5.20
CA GLY A 431 -4.29 6.52 6.31
C GLY A 431 -5.44 7.29 6.93
N PRO A 432 -5.83 8.47 6.44
CA PRO A 432 -6.89 9.26 7.05
C PRO A 432 -8.29 8.69 6.79
N GLY A 433 -9.14 8.77 7.82
CA GLY A 433 -10.59 8.54 7.73
C GLY A 433 -11.40 9.84 7.83
N LEU A 434 -12.47 9.79 8.62
CA LEU A 434 -13.31 10.95 8.96
C LEU A 434 -13.43 11.11 10.47
N GLU A 435 -13.96 12.22 10.91
CA GLU A 435 -14.17 12.60 12.32
C GLU A 435 -12.87 12.50 13.12
N LEU A 436 -12.80 11.67 14.18
CA LEU A 436 -11.64 11.54 15.07
C LEU A 436 -10.41 10.91 14.43
N VAL A 437 -10.52 10.35 13.22
CA VAL A 437 -9.40 9.80 12.43
C VAL A 437 -9.23 10.54 11.10
N GLY A 438 -9.74 11.77 11.02
CA GLY A 438 -9.61 12.64 9.86
C GLY A 438 -8.16 13.04 9.54
N PRO A 439 -7.95 13.82 8.46
CA PRO A 439 -6.62 14.14 7.96
C PRO A 439 -5.76 15.00 8.91
N ALA A 440 -6.37 15.71 9.85
CA ALA A 440 -5.68 16.48 10.89
C ALA A 440 -5.60 15.74 12.24
N GLN A 441 -6.05 14.49 12.31
CA GLN A 441 -6.13 13.68 13.51
C GLN A 441 -5.20 12.46 13.44
N ASN A 442 -5.19 11.62 14.50
CA ASN A 442 -4.36 10.43 14.55
C ASN A 442 -5.07 9.25 15.23
N PHE A 443 -4.51 8.06 15.11
CA PHE A 443 -5.06 6.81 15.67
C PHE A 443 -4.62 6.54 17.12
N GLY A 444 -3.90 7.45 17.75
CA GLY A 444 -3.43 7.32 19.14
C GLY A 444 -4.54 7.16 20.16
N LEU A 445 -5.74 7.67 19.86
CA LEU A 445 -6.93 7.62 20.70
C LEU A 445 -7.47 6.19 20.95
N PHE A 446 -7.22 5.23 20.06
CA PHE A 446 -7.70 3.87 20.19
C PHE A 446 -6.96 3.09 21.27
N SER A 447 -7.66 2.13 21.93
CA SER A 447 -7.05 1.18 22.84
C SER A 447 -6.02 0.27 22.15
N ASN A 448 -5.13 -0.34 22.92
CA ASN A 448 -4.16 -1.30 22.39
C ASN A 448 -4.85 -2.47 21.65
N PHE A 449 -6.01 -2.91 22.12
CA PHE A 449 -6.79 -3.95 21.45
C PHE A 449 -7.26 -3.52 20.07
N SER A 450 -7.90 -2.34 19.97
CA SER A 450 -8.36 -1.80 18.69
C SER A 450 -7.20 -1.52 17.72
N LYS A 451 -6.06 -1.02 18.22
CA LYS A 451 -4.85 -0.84 17.43
C LYS A 451 -4.32 -2.17 16.85
N LEU A 452 -4.39 -3.28 17.60
CA LEU A 452 -4.02 -4.60 17.08
C LEU A 452 -4.97 -5.09 15.99
N ILE A 453 -6.29 -4.84 16.12
CA ILE A 453 -7.27 -5.15 15.06
C ILE A 453 -6.98 -4.32 13.80
N LEU A 454 -6.79 -3.01 13.94
CA LEU A 454 -6.45 -2.14 12.81
C LEU A 454 -5.10 -2.51 12.18
N THR A 455 -4.13 -2.96 12.98
CA THR A 455 -2.83 -3.50 12.48
C THR A 455 -3.04 -4.76 11.64
N PHE A 456 -3.93 -5.66 12.09
CA PHE A 456 -4.32 -6.83 11.30
C PHE A 456 -5.00 -6.41 9.99
N ASP A 457 -5.89 -5.41 10.02
CA ASP A 457 -6.58 -4.90 8.83
C ASP A 457 -5.59 -4.33 7.81
N MET A 458 -4.58 -3.56 8.25
CA MET A 458 -3.53 -3.04 7.37
C MET A 458 -2.75 -4.16 6.66
N LEU A 459 -2.36 -5.21 7.39
CA LEU A 459 -1.69 -6.38 6.82
C LEU A 459 -2.62 -7.16 5.88
N ALA A 460 -3.89 -7.36 6.27
CA ALA A 460 -4.88 -8.05 5.47
C ALA A 460 -5.16 -7.32 4.14
N GLY A 461 -5.31 -6.01 4.18
CA GLY A 461 -5.49 -5.18 3.00
C GLY A 461 -4.32 -5.27 2.04
N ARG A 462 -3.09 -5.09 2.56
CA ARG A 462 -1.87 -5.13 1.74
C ARG A 462 -1.61 -6.48 1.10
N LEU A 463 -1.87 -7.57 1.82
CA LEU A 463 -1.69 -8.95 1.36
C LEU A 463 -2.90 -9.49 0.58
N GLU A 464 -3.87 -8.65 0.26
CA GLU A 464 -5.11 -9.04 -0.43
C GLU A 464 -5.83 -10.21 0.26
N LEU A 465 -5.89 -10.21 1.58
CA LEU A 465 -6.60 -11.09 2.52
C LEU A 465 -6.07 -12.53 2.61
N PHE A 466 -6.04 -13.26 1.49
CA PHE A 466 -5.83 -14.71 1.50
C PHE A 466 -4.48 -15.18 2.08
N PRO A 467 -3.33 -14.57 1.78
CA PRO A 467 -2.07 -14.98 2.40
C PRO A 467 -2.09 -14.93 3.92
N LEU A 468 -2.72 -13.88 4.48
CA LEU A 468 -2.84 -13.73 5.93
C LEU A 468 -3.85 -14.71 6.53
N LEU A 469 -5.02 -14.89 5.90
CA LEU A 469 -6.05 -15.85 6.35
C LEU A 469 -5.56 -17.29 6.35
N LEU A 470 -4.69 -17.65 5.40
CA LEU A 470 -4.10 -18.99 5.34
C LEU A 470 -3.24 -19.33 6.57
N LEU A 471 -2.69 -18.33 7.27
CA LEU A 471 -1.96 -18.58 8.53
C LEU A 471 -2.88 -19.17 9.61
N PHE A 472 -4.14 -18.78 9.64
CA PHE A 472 -5.12 -19.20 10.65
C PHE A 472 -5.89 -20.45 10.22
N TYR A 473 -5.82 -20.86 8.95
CA TYR A 473 -6.52 -22.03 8.45
C TYR A 473 -5.80 -23.33 8.83
N ARG A 474 -6.43 -24.19 9.62
CA ARG A 474 -5.84 -25.45 10.11
C ARG A 474 -5.33 -26.37 8.99
N GLY A 475 -6.01 -26.38 7.83
CA GLY A 475 -5.62 -27.18 6.67
C GLY A 475 -4.25 -26.80 6.10
N THR A 476 -3.79 -25.55 6.31
CA THR A 476 -2.50 -25.07 5.86
C THR A 476 -1.35 -25.82 6.54
N TRP A 477 -1.52 -26.25 7.77
CA TRP A 477 -0.48 -26.87 8.60
C TRP A 477 -0.47 -28.40 8.55
N LYS A 478 -1.50 -29.03 7.96
CA LYS A 478 -1.55 -30.49 7.80
C LYS A 478 -0.58 -30.95 6.71
N ARG A 479 0.09 -32.10 6.95
CA ARG A 479 0.82 -32.83 5.92
C ARG A 479 -0.21 -33.59 5.06
N PHE A 480 -0.20 -33.39 3.75
CA PHE A 480 -0.83 -34.29 2.80
C PHE A 480 0.16 -35.36 2.40
#